data_ddf9b5167c4100e07473165c15ec1181
#
_entry.id   ddf9b5167c4100e07473165c15ec1181
#
_cell.length_a   1.000
_cell.length_b   1.000
_cell.length_c   1.000
_cell.angle_alpha   90.00
_cell.angle_beta   90.00
_cell.angle_gamma   90.00
#
_symmetry.space_group_name_H-M   'P 1'
#
loop_
_entity.id
_entity.type
_entity.pdbx_description
1 polymer ?
#
loop_
_entity_poly.entity_id
_entity_poly.type
_entity_poly.pdbx_seq_one_letter_code
_entity_poly.pdbx_strand_id
1 'polypeptide(L)'
;MMKRLRDDAPLPREFVVLCVQPTEMARPGVLFSRLNAASDSGALLAAGESGFKKLYVHQPGPRLVVRGDTHAPSCPTDIQAEVLIPGPIPLSSILGVVMSSNENVDYIRQVLSSHIPATPVICQPDFFSYEKVTSAIWRGTVIDLPGL
;
A
#
# COMPACT_ATOMS: atom_id res chain seq x y z
N MET A 1 2.27 -2.90 -12.46
CA MET A 1 3.05 -1.65 -12.62
C MET A 1 4.48 -1.78 -12.11
N MET A 2 4.75 -2.20 -10.88
CA MET A 2 6.13 -2.38 -10.36
C MET A 2 7.01 -3.32 -11.18
N LYS A 3 6.47 -4.41 -11.73
CA LYS A 3 7.25 -5.37 -12.55
C LYS A 3 7.80 -4.72 -13.82
N ARG A 4 7.00 -3.92 -14.55
CA ARG A 4 7.46 -3.23 -15.77
C ARG A 4 8.56 -2.21 -15.50
N LEU A 5 8.46 -1.44 -14.43
CA LEU A 5 9.49 -0.48 -14.04
C LEU A 5 10.83 -1.14 -13.68
N ARG A 6 10.79 -2.41 -13.24
CA ARG A 6 11.96 -3.18 -12.86
C ARG A 6 12.69 -3.76 -14.07
N ASP A 7 11.93 -4.20 -15.09
CA ASP A 7 12.48 -4.86 -16.29
C ASP A 7 13.15 -3.86 -17.26
N ASP A 8 12.72 -2.59 -17.24
CA ASP A 8 13.21 -1.55 -18.16
C ASP A 8 14.32 -0.66 -17.56
N ALA A 9 14.76 -0.90 -16.33
CA ALA A 9 15.69 -0.03 -15.64
C ALA A 9 17.15 -0.45 -15.86
N PRO A 10 18.03 0.46 -16.33
CA PRO A 10 19.46 0.17 -16.54
C PRO A 10 20.27 -0.02 -15.24
N LEU A 11 19.70 0.23 -14.08
CA LEU A 11 20.30 0.05 -12.78
C LEU A 11 19.34 -0.72 -11.85
N PRO A 12 19.86 -1.55 -10.93
CA PRO A 12 19.03 -2.19 -9.93
C PRO A 12 18.32 -1.11 -9.10
N ARG A 13 17.02 -0.97 -9.30
CA ARG A 13 16.17 -0.06 -8.51
C ARG A 13 15.56 -0.85 -7.38
N GLU A 14 15.87 -0.45 -6.19
CA GLU A 14 15.19 -0.96 -5.02
C GLU A 14 13.92 -0.14 -4.78
N PHE A 15 12.79 -0.83 -4.66
CA PHE A 15 11.53 -0.22 -4.29
C PHE A 15 11.39 -0.30 -2.78
N VAL A 16 10.89 0.77 -2.19
CA VAL A 16 10.50 0.82 -0.79
C VAL A 16 8.99 1.03 -0.67
N VAL A 17 8.40 0.52 0.38
CA VAL A 17 7.03 0.83 0.77
C VAL A 17 7.08 1.73 2.00
N LEU A 18 6.47 2.90 1.92
CA LEU A 18 6.29 3.79 3.07
C LEU A 18 4.97 3.44 3.76
N CYS A 19 5.05 3.08 5.03
CA CYS A 19 3.88 2.90 5.87
C CYS A 19 3.47 4.26 6.43
N VAL A 20 2.24 4.67 6.17
CA VAL A 20 1.74 6.01 6.51
C VAL A 20 0.61 5.89 7.53
N GLN A 21 0.52 6.85 8.44
CA GLN A 21 -0.55 6.90 9.43
C GLN A 21 -1.94 6.88 8.77
N PRO A 22 -2.87 6.02 9.21
CA PRO A 22 -4.22 5.94 8.66
C PRO A 22 -5.01 7.27 8.75
N THR A 23 -4.65 8.14 9.68
CA THR A 23 -5.24 9.48 9.83
C THR A 23 -5.09 10.34 8.58
N GLU A 24 -4.08 10.09 7.75
CA GLU A 24 -3.92 10.77 6.47
C GLU A 24 -5.10 10.53 5.50
N MET A 25 -5.81 9.42 5.65
CA MET A 25 -7.00 9.11 4.87
C MET A 25 -8.22 9.98 5.23
N ALA A 26 -8.19 10.68 6.38
CA ALA A 26 -9.24 11.60 6.81
C ALA A 26 -9.04 13.05 6.34
N ARG A 27 -7.96 13.33 5.59
CA ARG A 27 -7.67 14.68 5.09
C ARG A 27 -8.72 15.15 4.09
N PRO A 28 -9.03 16.45 4.06
CA PRO A 28 -9.90 17.03 3.04
C PRO A 28 -9.38 16.74 1.62
N GLY A 29 -10.28 16.35 0.72
CA GLY A 29 -9.95 16.07 -0.68
C GLY A 29 -9.38 14.68 -0.95
N VAL A 30 -9.26 13.81 0.06
CA VAL A 30 -8.89 12.41 -0.15
C VAL A 30 -9.95 11.69 -0.97
N LEU A 31 -9.49 10.93 -1.96
CA LEU A 31 -10.31 10.09 -2.82
C LEU A 31 -9.92 8.62 -2.64
N PHE A 32 -10.91 7.76 -2.77
CA PHE A 32 -10.78 6.31 -2.67
C PHE A 32 -11.16 5.66 -4.00
N SER A 33 -10.34 4.73 -4.47
CA SER A 33 -10.65 3.89 -5.60
C SER A 33 -10.64 2.42 -5.20
N ARG A 34 -11.70 1.72 -5.51
CA ARG A 34 -11.83 0.28 -5.23
C ARG A 34 -10.95 -0.61 -6.13
N LEU A 35 -10.41 -0.05 -7.19
CA LEU A 35 -9.44 -0.63 -8.13
C LEU A 35 -8.32 0.38 -8.36
N ASN A 36 -7.45 0.10 -9.33
CA ASN A 36 -6.48 1.09 -9.78
C ASN A 36 -7.21 2.39 -10.20
N ALA A 37 -6.77 3.52 -9.66
CA ALA A 37 -7.43 4.83 -9.85
C ALA A 37 -7.47 5.29 -11.31
N ALA A 38 -6.54 4.82 -12.14
CA ALA A 38 -6.53 5.10 -13.59
C ALA A 38 -7.54 4.24 -14.37
N SER A 39 -8.17 3.24 -13.74
CA SER A 39 -9.19 2.43 -14.38
C SER A 39 -10.41 3.28 -14.72
N ASP A 40 -11.02 3.00 -15.88
CA ASP A 40 -12.22 3.70 -16.37
C ASP A 40 -12.09 5.23 -16.33
N SER A 41 -10.89 5.74 -16.63
CA SER A 41 -10.58 7.18 -16.64
C SER A 41 -10.95 7.90 -15.32
N GLY A 42 -10.81 7.23 -14.19
CA GLY A 42 -11.10 7.78 -12.86
C GLY A 42 -12.57 7.71 -12.43
N ALA A 43 -13.45 7.05 -13.19
CA ALA A 43 -14.88 6.94 -12.86
C ALA A 43 -15.16 6.20 -11.52
N LEU A 44 -14.17 5.46 -11.01
CA LEU A 44 -14.30 4.71 -9.76
C LEU A 44 -13.89 5.53 -8.51
N LEU A 45 -13.42 6.76 -8.69
CA LEU A 45 -13.03 7.63 -7.60
C LEU A 45 -14.26 8.10 -6.81
N ALA A 46 -14.17 8.04 -5.49
CA ALA A 46 -15.20 8.51 -4.59
C ALA A 46 -14.59 9.13 -3.34
N ALA A 47 -15.22 10.18 -2.81
CA ALA A 47 -14.78 10.88 -1.62
C ALA A 47 -15.51 10.41 -0.35
N GLY A 48 -14.93 10.75 0.82
CA GLY A 48 -15.54 10.62 2.12
C GLY A 48 -15.81 9.18 2.56
N GLU A 49 -16.63 9.02 3.60
CA GLU A 49 -16.94 7.72 4.19
C GLU A 49 -17.54 6.73 3.19
N SER A 50 -18.38 7.20 2.30
CA SER A 50 -18.96 6.36 1.23
C SER A 50 -17.89 5.82 0.28
N GLY A 51 -16.90 6.64 -0.08
CA GLY A 51 -15.75 6.22 -0.89
C GLY A 51 -14.90 5.17 -0.16
N PHE A 52 -14.60 5.42 1.12
CA PHE A 52 -13.86 4.49 1.97
C PHE A 52 -14.56 3.13 2.06
N LYS A 53 -15.87 3.11 2.36
CA LYS A 53 -16.66 1.86 2.46
C LYS A 53 -16.64 1.03 1.18
N LYS A 54 -16.56 1.66 0.01
CA LYS A 54 -16.50 0.97 -1.28
C LYS A 54 -15.24 0.11 -1.46
N LEU A 55 -14.18 0.37 -0.72
CA LEU A 55 -12.96 -0.47 -0.74
C LEU A 55 -13.23 -1.90 -0.25
N TYR A 56 -14.24 -2.09 0.62
CA TYR A 56 -14.49 -3.31 1.39
C TYR A 56 -15.73 -4.09 0.93
N VAL A 57 -16.35 -3.70 -0.17
CA VAL A 57 -17.53 -4.41 -0.71
C VAL A 57 -17.15 -5.29 -1.90
N HIS A 58 -18.03 -6.21 -2.26
CA HIS A 58 -17.92 -7.00 -3.48
C HIS A 58 -17.83 -6.09 -4.72
N GLN A 59 -16.99 -6.47 -5.66
CA GLN A 59 -16.76 -5.72 -6.89
C GLN A 59 -17.64 -6.29 -8.03
N PRO A 60 -18.77 -5.66 -8.38
CA PRO A 60 -19.52 -6.08 -9.57
C PRO A 60 -18.72 -5.70 -10.82
N GLY A 61 -18.62 -6.62 -11.77
CA GLY A 61 -17.93 -6.36 -13.05
C GLY A 61 -17.26 -7.60 -13.64
N PRO A 62 -16.61 -7.46 -14.80
CA PRO A 62 -15.96 -8.57 -15.50
C PRO A 62 -14.79 -9.19 -14.70
N ARG A 63 -14.23 -8.45 -13.74
CA ARG A 63 -13.28 -8.94 -12.75
C ARG A 63 -13.99 -9.00 -11.40
N LEU A 64 -14.86 -10.00 -11.25
CA LEU A 64 -15.55 -10.21 -9.97
C LEU A 64 -14.54 -10.61 -8.90
N VAL A 65 -14.16 -9.65 -8.05
CA VAL A 65 -13.44 -9.94 -6.83
C VAL A 65 -14.46 -10.13 -5.72
N VAL A 66 -14.58 -11.35 -5.24
CA VAL A 66 -15.50 -11.71 -4.17
C VAL A 66 -14.75 -11.66 -2.85
N ARG A 67 -15.26 -10.88 -1.91
CA ARG A 67 -14.78 -10.89 -0.54
C ARG A 67 -15.30 -12.14 0.17
N GLY A 68 -14.43 -13.09 0.45
CA GLY A 68 -14.77 -14.30 1.20
C GLY A 68 -14.78 -14.05 2.71
N ASP A 69 -15.33 -15.00 3.47
CA ASP A 69 -15.42 -14.94 4.94
C ASP A 69 -14.05 -14.92 5.62
N THR A 70 -13.03 -15.49 4.98
CA THR A 70 -11.65 -15.52 5.47
C THR A 70 -10.84 -14.28 5.08
N HIS A 71 -11.40 -13.38 4.27
CA HIS A 71 -10.69 -12.19 3.84
C HIS A 71 -10.35 -11.28 5.03
N ALA A 72 -9.10 -10.80 5.11
CA ALA A 72 -8.67 -9.93 6.19
C ALA A 72 -9.56 -8.68 6.29
N PRO A 73 -10.24 -8.45 7.42
CA PRO A 73 -11.25 -7.38 7.54
C PRO A 73 -10.67 -5.98 7.35
N SER A 74 -9.40 -5.79 7.71
CA SER A 74 -8.68 -4.51 7.55
C SER A 74 -8.16 -4.26 6.14
N CYS A 75 -8.21 -5.26 5.24
CA CYS A 75 -7.72 -5.12 3.89
C CYS A 75 -8.86 -4.83 2.91
N PRO A 76 -8.63 -3.97 1.90
CA PRO A 76 -9.57 -3.76 0.80
C PRO A 76 -9.90 -5.06 0.07
N THR A 77 -11.05 -5.11 -0.59
CA THR A 77 -11.48 -6.30 -1.35
C THR A 77 -10.56 -6.59 -2.53
N ASP A 78 -10.08 -5.56 -3.19
CA ASP A 78 -9.13 -5.69 -4.31
C ASP A 78 -7.75 -5.18 -3.86
N ILE A 79 -6.70 -5.94 -4.20
CA ILE A 79 -5.31 -5.57 -3.92
C ILE A 79 -4.86 -4.31 -4.68
N GLN A 80 -5.57 -3.93 -5.73
CA GLN A 80 -5.32 -2.72 -6.51
C GLN A 80 -6.11 -1.51 -6.01
N ALA A 81 -6.83 -1.65 -4.89
CA ALA A 81 -7.50 -0.51 -4.28
C ALA A 81 -6.49 0.58 -3.88
N GLU A 82 -6.85 1.82 -4.12
CA GLU A 82 -5.97 2.96 -3.92
C GLU A 82 -6.65 4.06 -3.10
N VAL A 83 -5.82 4.76 -2.31
CA VAL A 83 -6.20 5.99 -1.62
C VAL A 83 -5.35 7.13 -2.19
N LEU A 84 -6.00 8.14 -2.74
CA LEU A 84 -5.34 9.31 -3.32
C LEU A 84 -5.39 10.45 -2.32
N ILE A 85 -4.24 10.77 -1.76
CA ILE A 85 -4.09 11.81 -0.74
C ILE A 85 -3.54 13.07 -1.42
N PRO A 86 -4.25 14.21 -1.38
CA PRO A 86 -3.78 15.43 -2.03
C PRO A 86 -2.64 16.08 -1.25
N GLY A 87 -1.67 16.62 -1.98
CA GLY A 87 -0.53 17.34 -1.42
C GLY A 87 0.53 16.46 -0.77
N PRO A 88 1.53 17.06 -0.10
CA PRO A 88 2.61 16.32 0.53
C PRO A 88 2.12 15.59 1.78
N ILE A 89 2.69 14.41 2.02
CA ILE A 89 2.54 13.67 3.27
C ILE A 89 3.67 14.14 4.22
N PRO A 90 3.35 14.61 5.43
CA PRO A 90 4.35 15.01 6.39
C PRO A 90 5.26 13.85 6.80
N LEU A 91 6.54 14.11 7.03
CA LEU A 91 7.47 13.08 7.50
C LEU A 91 7.02 12.47 8.84
N SER A 92 6.37 13.26 9.70
CA SER A 92 5.80 12.78 10.98
C SER A 92 4.67 11.75 10.81
N SER A 93 4.10 11.64 9.61
CA SER A 93 3.08 10.64 9.29
C SER A 93 3.67 9.33 8.75
N ILE A 94 4.99 9.24 8.58
CA ILE A 94 5.67 8.01 8.18
C ILE A 94 5.88 7.13 9.41
N LEU A 95 5.21 6.00 9.45
CA LEU A 95 5.29 5.01 10.53
C LEU A 95 6.48 4.06 10.36
N GLY A 96 6.85 3.76 9.11
CA GLY A 96 7.95 2.85 8.81
C GLY A 96 8.26 2.76 7.34
N VAL A 97 9.39 2.15 7.04
CA VAL A 97 9.84 1.85 5.68
C VAL A 97 10.04 0.36 5.54
N VAL A 98 9.40 -0.25 4.54
CA VAL A 98 9.55 -1.67 4.25
C VAL A 98 10.39 -1.83 2.98
N MET A 99 11.37 -2.74 3.04
CA MET A 99 12.32 -3.02 1.97
C MET A 99 12.23 -4.48 1.52
N SER A 100 12.57 -4.73 0.25
CA SER A 100 12.56 -6.07 -0.33
C SER A 100 13.80 -6.88 0.00
N SER A 101 14.92 -6.22 0.34
CA SER A 101 16.19 -6.86 0.68
C SER A 101 16.91 -6.13 1.82
N ASN A 102 17.93 -6.77 2.38
CA ASN A 102 18.78 -6.16 3.41
C ASN A 102 19.92 -5.31 2.85
N GLU A 103 20.14 -5.32 1.54
CA GLU A 103 21.34 -4.72 0.94
C GLU A 103 21.52 -3.24 1.26
N ASN A 104 20.42 -2.48 1.30
CA ASN A 104 20.45 -1.03 1.48
C ASN A 104 19.77 -0.56 2.77
N VAL A 105 19.45 -1.47 3.69
CA VAL A 105 18.77 -1.13 4.96
C VAL A 105 19.55 -0.09 5.75
N ASP A 106 20.85 -0.27 5.91
CA ASP A 106 21.69 0.66 6.69
C ASP A 106 21.85 2.01 6.01
N TYR A 107 21.94 2.03 4.68
CA TYR A 107 21.93 3.28 3.91
C TYR A 107 20.61 4.05 4.11
N ILE A 108 19.48 3.39 4.00
CA ILE A 108 18.17 4.00 4.21
C ILE A 108 18.02 4.49 5.66
N ARG A 109 18.45 3.72 6.65
CA ARG A 109 18.48 4.16 8.05
C ARG A 109 19.33 5.42 8.25
N GLN A 110 20.49 5.48 7.62
CA GLN A 110 21.36 6.65 7.69
C GLN A 110 20.68 7.90 7.06
N VAL A 111 20.03 7.75 5.91
CA VAL A 111 19.29 8.85 5.28
C VAL A 111 18.14 9.32 6.15
N LEU A 112 17.37 8.40 6.73
CA LEU A 112 16.22 8.73 7.57
C LEU A 112 16.62 9.31 8.93
N SER A 113 17.79 8.93 9.47
CA SER A 113 18.24 9.34 10.80
C SER A 113 18.33 10.85 10.99
N SER A 114 18.58 11.61 9.93
CA SER A 114 18.63 13.07 9.94
C SER A 114 17.25 13.75 9.94
N HIS A 115 16.18 13.01 9.62
CA HIS A 115 14.84 13.57 9.44
C HIS A 115 13.79 12.93 10.35
N ILE A 116 13.79 11.60 10.44
CA ILE A 116 12.83 10.79 11.22
C ILE A 116 13.57 9.63 11.91
N PRO A 117 14.45 9.92 12.89
CA PRO A 117 15.40 8.92 13.44
C PRO A 117 14.74 7.72 14.14
N ALA A 118 13.51 7.88 14.62
CA ALA A 118 12.77 6.81 15.29
C ALA A 118 11.98 5.90 14.33
N THR A 119 12.01 6.19 13.02
CA THR A 119 11.22 5.44 12.03
C THR A 119 11.88 4.08 11.75
N PRO A 120 11.20 2.95 11.98
CA PRO A 120 11.75 1.63 11.71
C PRO A 120 11.94 1.40 10.20
N VAL A 121 13.04 0.73 9.85
CA VAL A 121 13.30 0.20 8.50
C VAL A 121 13.30 -1.32 8.60
N ILE A 122 12.35 -1.95 7.93
CA ILE A 122 12.05 -3.38 8.03
C ILE A 122 12.34 -4.05 6.69
N CYS A 123 13.07 -5.14 6.70
CA CYS A 123 13.21 -6.00 5.53
C CYS A 123 12.10 -7.06 5.56
N GLN A 124 11.14 -6.99 4.60
CA GLN A 124 10.05 -7.94 4.45
C GLN A 124 9.81 -8.25 2.98
N PRO A 125 10.57 -9.19 2.38
CA PRO A 125 10.48 -9.51 0.95
C PRO A 125 9.09 -9.94 0.49
N ASP A 126 8.32 -10.59 1.37
CA ASP A 126 6.98 -11.07 1.07
C ASP A 126 5.98 -9.97 0.72
N PHE A 127 6.22 -8.76 1.26
CA PHE A 127 5.42 -7.58 0.96
C PHE A 127 5.53 -7.11 -0.51
N PHE A 128 6.60 -7.53 -1.20
CA PHE A 128 6.85 -7.20 -2.61
C PHE A 128 6.42 -8.32 -3.57
N SER A 129 5.88 -9.41 -3.03
CA SER A 129 5.33 -10.51 -3.81
C SER A 129 3.82 -10.36 -3.95
N TYR A 130 3.34 -10.06 -5.17
CA TYR A 130 1.91 -10.01 -5.46
C TYR A 130 1.18 -11.28 -4.99
N GLU A 131 1.75 -12.43 -5.24
CA GLU A 131 1.15 -13.73 -4.91
C GLU A 131 1.04 -13.91 -3.39
N LYS A 132 2.09 -13.60 -2.63
CA LYS A 132 2.09 -13.73 -1.17
C LYS A 132 1.14 -12.75 -0.50
N VAL A 133 1.16 -11.48 -0.93
CA VAL A 133 0.25 -10.46 -0.41
C VAL A 133 -1.20 -10.82 -0.70
N THR A 134 -1.52 -11.22 -1.93
CA THR A 134 -2.87 -11.65 -2.30
C THR A 134 -3.32 -12.85 -1.47
N SER A 135 -2.47 -13.87 -1.34
CA SER A 135 -2.77 -15.06 -0.55
C SER A 135 -3.00 -14.74 0.93
N ALA A 136 -2.19 -13.85 1.53
CA ALA A 136 -2.35 -13.43 2.91
C ALA A 136 -3.70 -12.73 3.13
N ILE A 137 -4.05 -11.77 2.26
CA ILE A 137 -5.32 -11.05 2.32
C ILE A 137 -6.50 -12.02 2.25
N TRP A 138 -6.50 -12.95 1.31
CA TRP A 138 -7.60 -13.90 1.10
C TRP A 138 -7.76 -14.93 2.22
N ARG A 139 -6.67 -15.29 2.89
CA ARG A 139 -6.68 -16.22 4.02
C ARG A 139 -6.89 -15.54 5.38
N GLY A 140 -7.00 -14.22 5.41
CA GLY A 140 -7.09 -13.45 6.65
C GLY A 140 -5.81 -13.50 7.49
N THR A 141 -4.68 -13.86 6.87
CA THR A 141 -3.38 -13.88 7.54
C THR A 141 -2.70 -12.52 7.37
N VAL A 142 -1.91 -12.14 8.36
CA VAL A 142 -1.16 -10.87 8.34
C VAL A 142 0.27 -11.16 7.94
N ILE A 143 0.82 -10.38 7.02
CA ILE A 143 2.28 -10.32 6.82
C ILE A 143 2.82 -9.49 7.97
N ASP A 144 3.57 -10.14 8.85
CA ASP A 144 4.10 -9.49 10.05
C ASP A 144 5.10 -8.38 9.68
N LEU A 145 4.93 -7.23 10.31
CA LEU A 145 5.82 -6.06 10.19
C LEU A 145 6.32 -5.73 11.61
N PRO A 146 7.34 -6.42 12.07
CA PRO A 146 7.85 -6.26 13.43
C PRO A 146 8.31 -4.82 13.67
N GLY A 147 7.77 -4.18 14.71
CA GLY A 147 8.10 -2.81 15.08
C GLY A 147 7.21 -1.72 14.48
N LEU A 148 6.13 -2.10 13.77
CA LEU A 148 5.04 -1.20 13.34
C LEU A 148 3.80 -1.39 14.18
#